data_078571255debba1c83569d9c425ca3c6
#
_entry.id   078571255debba1c83569d9c425ca3c6
#
_cell.length_a   1.000
_cell.length_b   1.000
_cell.length_c   1.000
_cell.angle_alpha   90.00
_cell.angle_beta   90.00
_cell.angle_gamma   90.00
#
_symmetry.space_group_name_H-M   'P 1'
#
loop_
_entity.id
_entity.type
_entity.pdbx_description
1 polymer ?
#
loop_
_entity_poly.entity_id
_entity_poly.type
_entity_poly.pdbx_seq_one_letter_code
_entity_poly.pdbx_strand_id
1 'polypeptide(L)'
;AFGQTRQDLALDYYRKRDAQSAVVDELIGDSLPMRALKQRIAQLRQAESQMNEAGAPAVLVLGETGSGKEVVARALHLGGARRDRPFVELNCAAIPAQLLESELFGHERGAFTDAREKKVGLVETAEGGTLFLDEIGDMDIALQSKLLKLLEEKVIRRLGSVREQRVDVRIVAATHRPLERMIAEGQFRED
;
A
#
# COMPACT_ATOMS: atom_id res chain seq x y z
N ALA A 1 24.98 -22.57 -5.21
CA ALA A 1 24.57 -21.57 -4.22
C ALA A 1 24.88 -20.14 -4.72
N PHE A 2 24.20 -19.69 -5.77
CA PHE A 2 24.19 -18.26 -6.21
C PHE A 2 22.89 -18.07 -6.99
N GLY A 3 21.89 -17.49 -6.37
CA GLY A 3 20.63 -17.20 -7.02
C GLY A 3 19.63 -16.53 -6.09
N GLN A 4 20.10 -15.63 -5.22
CA GLN A 4 19.19 -14.67 -4.63
C GLN A 4 18.77 -13.73 -5.75
N THR A 5 17.51 -13.85 -6.16
CA THR A 5 16.93 -12.96 -7.16
C THR A 5 16.90 -11.53 -6.60
N ARG A 6 16.89 -10.52 -7.48
CA ARG A 6 16.68 -9.11 -7.07
C ARG A 6 15.44 -8.93 -6.19
N GLN A 7 14.47 -9.84 -6.32
CA GLN A 7 13.27 -9.94 -5.51
C GLN A 7 13.56 -10.35 -4.05
N ASP A 8 14.43 -11.37 -3.86
CA ASP A 8 14.79 -11.81 -2.50
C ASP A 8 15.58 -10.73 -1.77
N LEU A 9 16.44 -10.00 -2.49
CA LEU A 9 17.19 -8.87 -1.95
C LEU A 9 16.27 -7.69 -1.59
N ALA A 10 15.25 -7.40 -2.41
CA ALA A 10 14.27 -6.37 -2.10
C ALA A 10 13.42 -6.76 -0.89
N LEU A 11 12.93 -8.01 -0.83
CA LEU A 11 12.20 -8.55 0.31
C LEU A 11 13.03 -8.54 1.59
N ASP A 12 14.31 -8.94 1.52
CA ASP A 12 15.22 -8.89 2.66
C ASP A 12 15.54 -7.46 3.10
N TYR A 13 15.64 -6.52 2.17
CA TYR A 13 15.80 -5.11 2.50
C TYR A 13 14.59 -4.57 3.26
N TYR A 14 13.38 -4.83 2.75
CA TYR A 14 12.14 -4.39 3.41
C TYR A 14 11.96 -5.07 4.78
N ARG A 15 12.20 -6.39 4.89
CA ARG A 15 12.14 -7.12 6.17
C ARG A 15 13.14 -6.61 7.20
N LYS A 16 14.39 -6.33 6.81
CA LYS A 16 15.42 -5.78 7.71
C LYS A 16 15.08 -4.37 8.16
N ARG A 17 14.53 -3.53 7.26
CA ARG A 17 14.07 -2.20 7.60
C ARG A 17 12.92 -2.26 8.60
N ASP A 18 11.97 -3.16 8.40
CA ASP A 18 10.82 -3.36 9.28
C ASP A 18 11.24 -3.94 10.64
N ALA A 19 12.19 -4.85 10.68
CA ALA A 19 12.74 -5.40 11.93
C ALA A 19 13.50 -4.35 12.77
N GLN A 20 14.12 -3.36 12.13
CA GLN A 20 14.77 -2.24 12.82
C GLN A 20 13.77 -1.18 13.32
N SER A 21 12.57 -1.13 12.75
CA SER A 21 11.48 -0.22 13.16
C SER A 21 10.47 -0.88 14.10
N ALA A 22 10.87 -1.89 14.89
CA ALA A 22 10.01 -2.56 15.88
C ALA A 22 9.59 -1.61 17.02
N VAL A 23 8.88 -0.53 16.69
CA VAL A 23 8.39 0.41 17.68
C VAL A 23 6.90 0.68 17.44
N VAL A 24 6.07 -0.21 17.96
CA VAL A 24 4.62 0.03 18.12
C VAL A 24 4.36 1.24 19.05
N ASP A 25 5.38 1.69 19.78
CA ASP A 25 5.36 2.84 20.68
C ASP A 25 5.72 4.20 20.02
N GLU A 26 5.94 4.23 18.71
CA GLU A 26 6.36 5.47 18.00
C GLU A 26 5.27 6.54 17.87
N LEU A 27 4.01 6.22 18.15
CA LEU A 27 2.97 7.25 18.26
C LEU A 27 3.14 8.00 19.59
N ILE A 28 4.11 8.93 19.61
CA ILE A 28 4.44 9.72 20.79
C ILE A 28 3.37 10.79 21.01
N GLY A 29 2.96 10.96 22.26
CA GLY A 29 2.04 12.01 22.70
C GLY A 29 0.81 11.48 23.43
N ASP A 30 0.26 12.34 24.32
CA ASP A 30 -0.88 12.06 25.18
C ASP A 30 -1.98 13.12 25.08
N SER A 31 -1.94 13.97 24.05
CA SER A 31 -3.03 14.91 23.79
C SER A 31 -4.34 14.15 23.52
N LEU A 32 -5.48 14.80 23.73
CA LEU A 32 -6.78 14.19 23.47
C LEU A 32 -6.91 13.65 22.04
N PRO A 33 -6.51 14.37 20.96
CA PRO A 33 -6.52 13.84 19.61
C PRO A 33 -5.63 12.61 19.43
N MET A 34 -4.43 12.61 20.05
CA MET A 34 -3.50 11.48 19.96
C MET A 34 -4.05 10.24 20.67
N ARG A 35 -4.67 10.40 21.84
CA ARG A 35 -5.34 9.28 22.54
C ARG A 35 -6.49 8.71 21.70
N ALA A 36 -7.30 9.58 21.09
CA ALA A 36 -8.37 9.15 20.18
C ALA A 36 -7.83 8.38 18.97
N LEU A 37 -6.73 8.83 18.36
CA LEU A 37 -6.06 8.13 17.26
C LEU A 37 -5.55 6.74 17.70
N LYS A 38 -4.84 6.67 18.83
CA LYS A 38 -4.36 5.39 19.40
C LYS A 38 -5.52 4.42 19.67
N GLN A 39 -6.61 4.92 20.23
CA GLN A 39 -7.81 4.11 20.46
C GLN A 39 -8.42 3.60 19.15
N ARG A 40 -8.49 4.43 18.10
CA ARG A 40 -8.99 4.03 16.79
C ARG A 40 -8.13 2.94 16.16
N ILE A 41 -6.80 3.08 16.23
CA ILE A 41 -5.87 2.06 15.75
C ILE A 41 -6.08 0.74 16.51
N ALA A 42 -6.23 0.79 17.84
CA ALA A 42 -6.47 -0.40 18.66
C ALA A 42 -7.80 -1.09 18.28
N GLN A 43 -8.87 -0.32 18.04
CA GLN A 43 -10.16 -0.85 17.57
C GLN A 43 -10.06 -1.53 16.21
N LEU A 44 -9.35 -0.92 15.25
CA LEU A 44 -9.12 -1.52 13.93
C LEU A 44 -8.37 -2.84 14.04
N ARG A 45 -7.29 -2.89 14.83
CA ARG A 45 -6.52 -4.12 15.07
C ARG A 45 -7.38 -5.22 15.69
N GLN A 46 -8.21 -4.87 16.67
CA GLN A 46 -9.12 -5.83 17.30
C GLN A 46 -10.15 -6.37 16.31
N ALA A 47 -10.75 -5.50 15.50
CA ALA A 47 -11.68 -5.92 14.47
C ALA A 47 -11.01 -6.86 13.44
N GLU A 48 -9.80 -6.54 13.00
CA GLU A 48 -9.03 -7.36 12.06
C GLU A 48 -8.67 -8.73 12.63
N SER A 49 -8.33 -8.82 13.92
CA SER A 49 -8.02 -10.11 14.57
C SER A 49 -9.20 -11.09 14.60
N GLN A 50 -10.42 -10.58 14.43
CA GLN A 50 -11.66 -11.36 14.38
C GLN A 50 -12.07 -11.70 12.93
N MET A 51 -11.42 -11.10 11.94
CA MET A 51 -11.66 -11.36 10.52
C MET A 51 -10.62 -12.36 9.98
N ASN A 52 -11.00 -13.10 8.93
CA ASN A 52 -10.01 -13.85 8.17
C ASN A 52 -9.01 -12.87 7.55
N GLU A 53 -7.73 -13.23 7.47
CA GLU A 53 -6.64 -12.37 6.97
C GLU A 53 -6.96 -11.70 5.64
N ALA A 54 -7.65 -12.41 4.73
CA ALA A 54 -8.08 -11.89 3.44
C ALA A 54 -9.20 -10.84 3.50
N GLY A 55 -9.88 -10.69 4.63
CA GLY A 55 -11.02 -9.79 4.82
C GLY A 55 -10.69 -8.44 5.46
N ALA A 56 -9.42 -8.15 5.77
CA ALA A 56 -9.04 -6.88 6.36
C ALA A 56 -9.40 -5.68 5.44
N PRO A 57 -10.16 -4.69 5.92
CA PRO A 57 -10.57 -3.56 5.11
C PRO A 57 -9.38 -2.67 4.75
N ALA A 58 -9.47 -1.99 3.61
CA ALA A 58 -8.56 -0.91 3.31
C ALA A 58 -8.71 0.24 4.33
N VAL A 59 -7.60 0.91 4.64
CA VAL A 59 -7.60 2.04 5.58
C VAL A 59 -7.08 3.27 4.87
N LEU A 60 -7.82 4.37 4.99
CA LEU A 60 -7.41 5.68 4.50
C LEU A 60 -7.00 6.58 5.69
N VAL A 61 -5.79 7.12 5.61
CA VAL A 61 -5.21 8.04 6.61
C VAL A 61 -5.17 9.45 6.03
N LEU A 62 -5.95 10.35 6.58
CA LEU A 62 -6.00 11.76 6.17
C LEU A 62 -5.18 12.62 7.13
N GLY A 63 -4.39 13.55 6.59
CA GLY A 63 -3.61 14.46 7.41
C GLY A 63 -2.62 15.29 6.60
N GLU A 64 -2.20 16.42 7.14
CA GLU A 64 -1.22 17.30 6.51
C GLU A 64 0.12 16.61 6.22
N THR A 65 0.90 17.19 5.32
CA THR A 65 2.26 16.71 5.06
C THR A 65 3.09 16.79 6.35
N GLY A 66 3.84 15.74 6.65
CA GLY A 66 4.65 15.67 7.87
C GLY A 66 3.87 15.33 9.15
N SER A 67 2.57 15.08 9.10
CA SER A 67 1.75 14.75 10.29
C SER A 67 1.97 13.33 10.84
N GLY A 68 2.83 12.52 10.22
CA GLY A 68 3.13 11.15 10.67
C GLY A 68 2.18 10.08 10.09
N LYS A 69 1.58 10.30 8.92
CA LYS A 69 0.69 9.31 8.26
C LYS A 69 1.38 7.95 8.06
N GLU A 70 2.66 7.94 7.70
CA GLU A 70 3.47 6.72 7.58
C GLU A 70 3.60 5.98 8.92
N VAL A 71 3.82 6.71 10.02
CA VAL A 71 3.92 6.11 11.37
C VAL A 71 2.61 5.42 11.73
N VAL A 72 1.46 6.00 11.38
CA VAL A 72 0.14 5.38 11.57
C VAL A 72 0.01 4.10 10.74
N ALA A 73 0.42 4.12 9.47
CA ALA A 73 0.38 2.95 8.59
C ALA A 73 1.26 1.80 9.12
N ARG A 74 2.48 2.11 9.57
CA ARG A 74 3.38 1.15 10.22
C ARG A 74 2.80 0.61 11.53
N ALA A 75 2.21 1.47 12.35
CA ALA A 75 1.56 1.05 13.58
C ALA A 75 0.39 0.09 13.32
N LEU A 76 -0.39 0.30 12.28
CA LEU A 76 -1.45 -0.61 11.85
C LEU A 76 -0.90 -1.97 11.39
N HIS A 77 0.19 -1.99 10.64
CA HIS A 77 0.84 -3.21 10.15
C HIS A 77 1.46 -4.01 11.31
N LEU A 78 2.37 -3.40 12.08
CA LEU A 78 3.13 -4.07 13.14
C LEU A 78 2.25 -4.55 14.31
N GLY A 79 1.13 -3.90 14.53
CA GLY A 79 0.18 -4.34 15.54
C GLY A 79 -0.91 -5.27 15.02
N GLY A 80 -0.93 -5.60 13.73
CA GLY A 80 -1.93 -6.44 13.09
C GLY A 80 -1.49 -7.91 12.92
N ALA A 81 -2.38 -8.72 12.33
CA ALA A 81 -2.11 -10.13 12.02
C ALA A 81 -0.97 -10.33 11.00
N ARG A 82 -0.67 -9.30 10.21
CA ARG A 82 0.35 -9.34 9.14
C ARG A 82 1.72 -8.77 9.56
N ARG A 83 1.96 -8.57 10.86
CA ARG A 83 3.17 -7.93 11.40
C ARG A 83 4.49 -8.57 10.95
N ASP A 84 4.48 -9.90 10.74
CA ASP A 84 5.65 -10.67 10.33
C ASP A 84 5.72 -10.85 8.80
N ARG A 85 4.84 -10.17 8.06
CA ARG A 85 4.74 -10.19 6.60
C ARG A 85 5.37 -8.92 5.99
N PRO A 86 5.56 -8.88 4.66
CA PRO A 86 6.11 -7.68 4.02
C PRO A 86 5.28 -6.42 4.28
N PHE A 87 5.95 -5.32 4.58
CA PHE A 87 5.42 -3.98 4.51
C PHE A 87 6.08 -3.26 3.34
N VAL A 88 5.33 -3.02 2.29
CA VAL A 88 5.83 -2.36 1.09
C VAL A 88 5.22 -0.96 1.02
N GLU A 89 6.04 0.04 0.80
CA GLU A 89 5.59 1.43 0.72
C GLU A 89 5.89 2.04 -0.64
N LEU A 90 5.00 2.89 -1.08
CA LEU A 90 5.11 3.65 -2.31
C LEU A 90 4.56 5.05 -2.11
N ASN A 91 5.34 6.07 -2.43
CA ASN A 91 4.84 7.43 -2.53
C ASN A 91 4.42 7.70 -3.98
N CYS A 92 3.10 7.89 -4.20
CA CYS A 92 2.53 8.08 -5.54
C CYS A 92 2.96 9.40 -6.18
N ALA A 93 3.28 10.43 -5.39
CA ALA A 93 3.75 11.73 -5.90
C ALA A 93 5.22 11.68 -6.34
N ALA A 94 6.02 10.72 -5.84
CA ALA A 94 7.45 10.64 -6.14
C ALA A 94 7.76 9.95 -7.48
N ILE A 95 6.78 9.31 -8.11
CA ILE A 95 6.96 8.54 -9.33
C ILE A 95 6.15 9.18 -10.46
N PRO A 96 6.73 9.39 -11.65
CA PRO A 96 5.97 9.84 -12.82
C PRO A 96 4.77 8.93 -13.10
N ALA A 97 3.61 9.53 -13.41
CA ALA A 97 2.35 8.79 -13.59
C ALA A 97 2.48 7.62 -14.58
N GLN A 98 3.26 7.80 -15.67
CA GLN A 98 3.49 6.77 -16.70
C GLN A 98 4.23 5.52 -16.16
N LEU A 99 5.01 5.69 -15.07
CA LEU A 99 5.78 4.60 -14.46
C LEU A 99 5.04 4.00 -13.26
N LEU A 100 4.18 4.78 -12.60
CA LEU A 100 3.49 4.39 -11.37
C LEU A 100 2.69 3.09 -11.55
N GLU A 101 2.01 2.93 -12.68
CA GLU A 101 1.27 1.72 -13.00
C GLU A 101 2.20 0.49 -13.12
N SER A 102 3.32 0.65 -13.81
CA SER A 102 4.33 -0.39 -13.97
C SER A 102 5.01 -0.76 -12.64
N GLU A 103 5.22 0.21 -11.76
CA GLU A 103 5.72 -0.04 -10.40
C GLU A 103 4.73 -0.84 -9.57
N LEU A 104 3.46 -0.44 -9.57
CA LEU A 104 2.41 -1.09 -8.77
C LEU A 104 2.08 -2.50 -9.25
N PHE A 105 1.76 -2.65 -10.53
CA PHE A 105 1.20 -3.88 -11.07
C PHE A 105 2.21 -4.75 -11.84
N GLY A 106 3.40 -4.22 -12.11
CA GLY A 106 4.39 -4.90 -12.93
C GLY A 106 4.05 -4.91 -14.42
N HIS A 107 4.96 -5.44 -15.23
CA HIS A 107 4.76 -5.57 -16.66
C HIS A 107 5.39 -6.85 -17.21
N GLU A 108 4.86 -7.35 -18.31
CA GLU A 108 5.48 -8.38 -19.13
C GLU A 108 6.47 -7.75 -20.11
N ARG A 109 7.43 -8.52 -20.58
CA ARG A 109 8.38 -8.09 -21.60
C ARG A 109 7.62 -7.63 -22.84
N GLY A 110 7.97 -6.45 -23.36
CA GLY A 110 7.35 -5.86 -24.55
C GLY A 110 6.02 -5.14 -24.29
N ALA A 111 5.60 -4.94 -23.05
CA ALA A 111 4.38 -4.23 -22.70
C ALA A 111 4.38 -2.75 -23.19
N PHE A 112 5.55 -2.14 -23.27
CA PHE A 112 5.79 -0.81 -23.82
C PHE A 112 7.23 -0.72 -24.38
N THR A 113 7.58 0.37 -25.07
CA THR A 113 8.84 0.50 -25.83
C THR A 113 10.09 0.13 -25.02
N ASP A 114 10.14 0.51 -23.74
CA ASP A 114 11.29 0.27 -22.86
C ASP A 114 11.15 -0.96 -21.96
N ALA A 115 10.09 -1.73 -22.09
CA ALA A 115 9.86 -2.97 -21.34
C ALA A 115 10.73 -4.12 -21.87
N ARG A 116 12.04 -4.02 -21.70
CA ARG A 116 13.02 -5.01 -22.20
C ARG A 116 12.96 -6.32 -21.45
N GLU A 117 12.62 -6.27 -20.16
CA GLU A 117 12.50 -7.42 -19.26
C GLU A 117 11.12 -7.40 -18.59
N LYS A 118 10.74 -8.54 -18.04
CA LYS A 118 9.56 -8.65 -17.17
C LYS A 118 9.85 -8.01 -15.81
N LYS A 119 8.88 -7.28 -15.26
CA LYS A 119 8.94 -6.70 -13.92
C LYS A 119 7.80 -7.21 -13.05
N VAL A 120 8.13 -7.61 -11.83
CA VAL A 120 7.16 -7.90 -10.78
C VAL A 120 6.74 -6.60 -10.11
N GLY A 121 5.43 -6.41 -9.90
CA GLY A 121 4.89 -5.21 -9.29
C GLY A 121 4.97 -5.22 -7.76
N LEU A 122 4.83 -4.03 -7.16
CA LEU A 122 4.85 -3.87 -5.71
C LEU A 122 3.67 -4.57 -5.03
N VAL A 123 2.51 -4.67 -5.69
CA VAL A 123 1.37 -5.45 -5.17
C VAL A 123 1.76 -6.92 -4.99
N GLU A 124 2.42 -7.53 -5.96
CA GLU A 124 2.90 -8.91 -5.84
C GLU A 124 4.00 -9.04 -4.79
N THR A 125 4.88 -8.04 -4.66
CA THR A 125 5.93 -8.01 -3.63
C THR A 125 5.35 -7.94 -2.21
N ALA A 126 4.18 -7.31 -2.06
CA ALA A 126 3.45 -7.18 -0.79
C ALA A 126 2.56 -8.38 -0.47
N GLU A 127 2.62 -9.47 -1.25
CA GLU A 127 1.78 -10.66 -1.06
C GLU A 127 1.79 -11.17 0.38
N GLY A 128 0.61 -11.42 0.93
CA GLY A 128 0.40 -11.80 2.33
C GLY A 128 0.62 -10.67 3.35
N GLY A 129 1.09 -9.52 2.90
CA GLY A 129 1.52 -8.38 3.73
C GLY A 129 0.63 -7.15 3.59
N THR A 130 1.27 -5.98 3.68
CA THR A 130 0.62 -4.67 3.58
C THR A 130 1.32 -3.81 2.54
N LEU A 131 0.55 -3.20 1.66
CA LEU A 131 0.99 -2.15 0.74
C LEU A 131 0.51 -0.79 1.26
N PHE A 132 1.44 0.09 1.55
CA PHE A 132 1.18 1.46 1.95
C PHE A 132 1.35 2.38 0.74
N LEU A 133 0.28 3.08 0.38
CA LEU A 133 0.23 4.04 -0.73
C LEU A 133 0.15 5.45 -0.15
N ASP A 134 1.28 6.13 -0.09
CA ASP A 134 1.30 7.53 0.33
C ASP A 134 0.95 8.46 -0.84
N GLU A 135 0.30 9.56 -0.51
CA GLU A 135 -0.20 10.58 -1.43
C GLU A 135 -1.08 10.00 -2.57
N ILE A 136 -2.07 9.17 -2.18
CA ILE A 136 -3.00 8.52 -3.11
C ILE A 136 -3.78 9.53 -3.96
N GLY A 137 -3.97 10.75 -3.46
CA GLY A 137 -4.62 11.84 -4.19
C GLY A 137 -3.86 12.34 -5.43
N ASP A 138 -2.60 11.93 -5.62
CA ASP A 138 -1.80 12.23 -6.82
C ASP A 138 -1.91 11.16 -7.92
N MET A 139 -2.66 10.08 -7.66
CA MET A 139 -2.88 9.02 -8.62
C MET A 139 -3.90 9.44 -9.68
N ASP A 140 -3.63 9.14 -10.94
CA ASP A 140 -4.57 9.41 -12.02
C ASP A 140 -5.81 8.49 -11.96
N ILE A 141 -6.92 8.93 -12.58
CA ILE A 141 -8.22 8.24 -12.56
C ILE A 141 -8.15 6.83 -13.15
N ALA A 142 -7.33 6.61 -14.17
CA ALA A 142 -7.21 5.30 -14.80
C ALA A 142 -6.56 4.30 -13.84
N LEU A 143 -5.56 4.75 -13.09
CA LEU A 143 -4.87 3.92 -12.11
C LEU A 143 -5.74 3.69 -10.87
N GLN A 144 -6.53 4.70 -10.43
CA GLN A 144 -7.53 4.54 -9.36
C GLN A 144 -8.51 3.42 -9.69
N SER A 145 -8.98 3.32 -10.95
CA SER A 145 -9.88 2.25 -11.39
C SER A 145 -9.26 0.86 -11.29
N LYS A 146 -7.95 0.72 -11.54
CA LYS A 146 -7.22 -0.54 -11.37
C LYS A 146 -7.03 -0.89 -9.89
N LEU A 147 -6.78 0.12 -9.07
CA LEU A 147 -6.69 -0.05 -7.62
C LEU A 147 -8.03 -0.50 -7.02
N LEU A 148 -9.14 0.08 -7.48
CA LEU A 148 -10.48 -0.35 -7.07
C LEU A 148 -10.70 -1.84 -7.37
N LYS A 149 -10.36 -2.29 -8.59
CA LYS A 149 -10.45 -3.71 -8.95
C LYS A 149 -9.62 -4.60 -8.01
N LEU A 150 -8.41 -4.16 -7.63
CA LEU A 150 -7.61 -4.86 -6.62
C LEU A 150 -8.32 -4.91 -5.27
N LEU A 151 -8.95 -3.82 -4.84
CA LEU A 151 -9.65 -3.76 -3.54
C LEU A 151 -10.86 -4.71 -3.51
N GLU A 152 -11.66 -4.73 -4.57
CA GLU A 152 -12.91 -5.49 -4.66
C GLU A 152 -12.69 -6.97 -4.99
N GLU A 153 -11.93 -7.23 -6.06
CA GLU A 153 -11.81 -8.59 -6.62
C GLU A 153 -10.57 -9.34 -6.12
N LYS A 154 -9.63 -8.65 -5.47
CA LYS A 154 -8.33 -9.22 -5.04
C LYS A 154 -7.56 -9.84 -6.21
N VAL A 155 -7.64 -9.20 -7.37
CA VAL A 155 -6.91 -9.61 -8.58
C VAL A 155 -6.14 -8.44 -9.17
N ILE A 156 -5.02 -8.76 -9.78
CA ILE A 156 -4.22 -7.83 -10.57
C ILE A 156 -3.98 -8.37 -11.96
N ARG A 157 -3.61 -7.47 -12.87
CA ARG A 157 -3.13 -7.82 -14.21
C ARG A 157 -1.90 -6.98 -14.52
N ARG A 158 -0.80 -7.62 -14.89
CA ARG A 158 0.40 -6.91 -15.33
C ARG A 158 0.15 -6.19 -16.66
N LEU A 159 0.85 -5.09 -16.88
CA LEU A 159 0.83 -4.42 -18.17
C LEU A 159 1.29 -5.38 -19.26
N GLY A 160 0.60 -5.38 -20.41
CA GLY A 160 0.89 -6.28 -21.51
C GLY A 160 0.42 -7.72 -21.31
N SER A 161 -0.22 -8.05 -20.19
CA SER A 161 -0.77 -9.38 -19.91
C SER A 161 -2.30 -9.37 -19.96
N VAL A 162 -2.88 -10.49 -20.44
CA VAL A 162 -4.33 -10.76 -20.32
C VAL A 162 -4.64 -11.63 -19.10
N ARG A 163 -3.61 -12.17 -18.43
CA ARG A 163 -3.76 -13.09 -17.30
C ARG A 163 -4.01 -12.31 -16.01
N GLU A 164 -5.08 -12.65 -15.32
CA GLU A 164 -5.34 -12.20 -13.97
C GLU A 164 -4.63 -13.10 -12.95
N GLN A 165 -4.16 -12.45 -11.88
CA GLN A 165 -3.48 -13.11 -10.76
C GLN A 165 -4.18 -12.68 -9.48
N ARG A 166 -4.61 -13.66 -8.68
CA ARG A 166 -5.12 -13.37 -7.33
C ARG A 166 -3.98 -12.95 -6.41
N VAL A 167 -4.27 -12.01 -5.53
CA VAL A 167 -3.33 -11.49 -4.54
C VAL A 167 -4.05 -11.24 -3.22
N ASP A 168 -3.35 -11.51 -2.14
CA ASP A 168 -3.80 -11.20 -0.79
C ASP A 168 -2.93 -10.11 -0.20
N VAL A 169 -3.33 -8.86 -0.39
CA VAL A 169 -2.60 -7.67 0.09
C VAL A 169 -3.57 -6.76 0.83
N ARG A 170 -3.18 -6.36 2.04
CA ARG A 170 -3.85 -5.28 2.76
C ARG A 170 -3.41 -3.93 2.20
N ILE A 171 -4.35 -3.05 1.93
CA ILE A 171 -4.05 -1.69 1.47
C ILE A 171 -4.23 -0.70 2.62
N VAL A 172 -3.21 0.12 2.84
CA VAL A 172 -3.30 1.34 3.66
C VAL A 172 -2.93 2.49 2.75
N ALA A 173 -3.81 3.47 2.61
CA ALA A 173 -3.58 4.65 1.77
C ALA A 173 -3.48 5.90 2.64
N ALA A 174 -2.74 6.90 2.20
CA ALA A 174 -2.64 8.19 2.87
C ALA A 174 -2.65 9.34 1.87
N THR A 175 -3.16 10.49 2.30
CA THR A 175 -3.07 11.74 1.53
C THR A 175 -3.27 12.96 2.42
N HIS A 176 -2.74 14.10 1.97
CA HIS A 176 -3.03 15.41 2.53
C HIS A 176 -4.09 16.15 1.71
N ARG A 177 -4.45 15.64 0.52
CA ARG A 177 -5.38 16.31 -0.39
C ARG A 177 -6.83 16.21 0.09
N PRO A 178 -7.66 17.22 -0.18
CA PRO A 178 -9.09 17.22 0.15
C PRO A 178 -9.87 16.34 -0.86
N LEU A 179 -9.93 15.04 -0.59
CA LEU A 179 -10.54 14.06 -1.52
C LEU A 179 -11.99 14.38 -1.87
N GLU A 180 -12.79 14.88 -0.92
CA GLU A 180 -14.18 15.27 -1.18
C GLU A 180 -14.28 16.33 -2.29
N ARG A 181 -13.40 17.31 -2.26
CA ARG A 181 -13.34 18.33 -3.32
C ARG A 181 -12.86 17.72 -4.64
N MET A 182 -11.86 16.85 -4.60
CA MET A 182 -11.34 16.17 -5.80
C MET A 182 -12.38 15.28 -6.45
N ILE A 183 -13.26 14.63 -5.65
CA ILE A 183 -14.40 13.86 -6.14
C ILE A 183 -15.37 14.78 -6.86
N ALA A 184 -15.76 15.91 -6.25
CA ALA A 184 -16.65 16.89 -6.88
C ALA A 184 -16.09 17.47 -8.19
N GLU A 185 -14.77 17.58 -8.31
CA GLU A 185 -14.05 18.05 -9.52
C GLU A 185 -13.75 16.90 -10.53
N GLY A 186 -14.14 15.65 -10.23
CA GLY A 186 -13.88 14.48 -11.09
C GLY A 186 -12.41 14.07 -11.16
N GLN A 187 -11.59 14.49 -10.20
CA GLN A 187 -10.15 14.17 -10.11
C GLN A 187 -9.87 12.93 -9.24
N PHE A 188 -10.84 12.52 -8.45
CA PHE A 188 -10.78 11.32 -7.64
C PHE A 188 -12.12 10.59 -7.71
N ARG A 189 -12.10 9.26 -7.63
CA ARG A 189 -13.31 8.43 -7.66
C ARG A 189 -13.98 8.46 -6.28
N GLU A 190 -15.30 8.38 -6.28
CA GLU A 190 -16.09 8.32 -5.04
C GLU A 190 -16.09 6.92 -4.41
N ASP A 191 -15.99 5.87 -5.24
CA ASP A 191 -16.05 4.44 -4.90
C ASP A 191 -14.68 3.83 -4.46
#